data_a914e576c1cc88083645ccec759e1bb7
#
_entry.id   a914e576c1cc88083645ccec759e1bb7
#
_cell.length_a   1.000
_cell.length_b   1.000
_cell.length_c   1.000
_cell.angle_alpha   90.00
_cell.angle_beta   90.00
_cell.angle_gamma   90.00
#
_symmetry.space_group_name_H-M   'P 1'
#
loop_
_entity.id
_entity.type
_entity.pdbx_description
1 polymer ?
#
loop_
_entity_poly.entity_id
_entity_poly.type
_entity_poly.pdbx_seq_one_letter_code
_entity_poly.pdbx_strand_id
1 'polypeptide(L)'
;MAPRLDVRGLTVELPTHSGWVRPVNDASFTIAEGESLGIVGESGSGKTMLALALMGLQPHGARRKGEALLYGASTNGNGRSASVASRGATSASNNATPDNLTAASPTQMRSLRGRSIAMVFQEPMTALDPVMRVGAQIAEALRVHKPALDAREIDRRVLHALERAAVPEPARRARQYPHQLSGGLRQRAMIALALVAGPGVLIADEPTTALDVTVQKQIVDLLATLRRELKLSLLFITHDLGVVAQIADRVAVMYAGRIVEEGPVLEVLRHPAHPYTAGLLRAAPRLSREKLAAIPGTVPRLDALPPGCAFAPRCDLHIAECDAAVPPLVLINRNSANELAETTGRKGPDSSSSATHTARCIFAGRPLPRKSGEVTP
;
A
#
# COMPACT_ATOMS: atom_id res chain seq x y z
N MET A 1 -3.68 15.72 9.51
CA MET A 1 -2.34 15.15 9.79
C MET A 1 -1.41 15.53 8.64
N ALA A 2 -0.13 15.77 8.90
CA ALA A 2 0.82 16.07 7.83
C ALA A 2 1.06 14.83 6.95
N PRO A 3 1.17 14.98 5.62
CA PRO A 3 1.47 13.85 4.73
C PRO A 3 2.88 13.32 4.99
N ARG A 4 3.05 12.00 4.97
CA ARG A 4 4.35 11.34 4.97
C ARG A 4 4.76 10.96 3.55
N LEU A 5 3.81 10.53 2.75
CA LEU A 5 3.96 10.29 1.31
C LEU A 5 2.77 10.94 0.60
N ASP A 6 3.05 11.72 -0.45
CA ASP A 6 2.04 12.37 -1.30
C ASP A 6 2.34 12.06 -2.77
N VAL A 7 1.45 11.30 -3.39
CA VAL A 7 1.56 10.85 -4.78
C VAL A 7 0.54 11.60 -5.62
N ARG A 8 1.00 12.23 -6.69
CA ARG A 8 0.19 13.09 -7.56
C ARG A 8 0.38 12.72 -9.02
N GLY A 9 -0.66 12.22 -9.66
CA GLY A 9 -0.70 11.90 -11.08
C GLY A 9 0.37 10.90 -11.52
N LEU A 10 0.80 9.99 -10.62
CA LEU A 10 1.85 9.03 -10.93
C LEU A 10 1.41 8.14 -12.08
N THR A 11 2.21 8.18 -13.16
CA THR A 11 2.02 7.36 -14.35
C THR A 11 3.31 6.64 -14.66
N VAL A 12 3.21 5.33 -14.89
CA VAL A 12 4.32 4.47 -15.32
C VAL A 12 4.02 3.98 -16.71
N GLU A 13 4.94 4.21 -17.65
CA GLU A 13 4.84 3.74 -19.03
C GLU A 13 5.93 2.69 -19.27
N LEU A 14 5.53 1.53 -19.81
CA LEU A 14 6.43 0.45 -20.18
C LEU A 14 6.47 0.31 -21.71
N PRO A 15 7.66 0.14 -22.33
CA PRO A 15 7.76 -0.15 -23.73
C PRO A 15 7.31 -1.58 -24.02
N THR A 16 6.56 -1.77 -25.11
CA THR A 16 6.14 -3.06 -25.65
C THR A 16 6.43 -3.09 -27.15
N HIS A 17 6.33 -4.25 -27.78
CA HIS A 17 6.49 -4.36 -29.25
C HIS A 17 5.44 -3.53 -30.01
N SER A 18 4.25 -3.32 -29.44
CA SER A 18 3.14 -2.57 -30.04
C SER A 18 3.07 -1.10 -29.60
N GLY A 19 4.03 -0.61 -28.84
CA GLY A 19 4.04 0.77 -28.31
C GLY A 19 4.21 0.84 -26.81
N TRP A 20 3.51 1.76 -26.14
CA TRP A 20 3.62 2.00 -24.72
C TRP A 20 2.36 1.57 -23.99
N VAL A 21 2.50 0.81 -22.90
CA VAL A 21 1.41 0.49 -21.97
C VAL A 21 1.58 1.23 -20.65
N ARG A 22 0.45 1.48 -19.95
CA ARG A 22 0.41 2.22 -18.70
C ARG A 22 -0.11 1.35 -17.55
N PRO A 23 0.74 0.51 -16.93
CA PRO A 23 0.34 -0.28 -15.77
C PRO A 23 0.00 0.56 -14.54
N VAL A 24 0.46 1.81 -14.47
CA VAL A 24 0.00 2.84 -13.54
C VAL A 24 -0.34 4.07 -14.36
N ASN A 25 -1.54 4.61 -14.19
CA ASN A 25 -2.06 5.68 -15.02
C ASN A 25 -2.82 6.71 -14.16
N ASP A 26 -2.18 7.84 -13.88
CA ASP A 26 -2.76 8.94 -13.10
C ASP A 26 -3.18 8.52 -11.67
N ALA A 27 -2.29 7.79 -10.97
CA ALA A 27 -2.53 7.42 -9.59
C ALA A 27 -2.18 8.58 -8.65
N SER A 28 -3.15 8.96 -7.79
CA SER A 28 -2.98 10.03 -6.80
C SER A 28 -3.54 9.57 -5.48
N PHE A 29 -2.77 9.68 -4.40
CA PHE A 29 -3.16 9.36 -3.02
C PHE A 29 -2.17 9.96 -2.03
N THR A 30 -2.56 10.06 -0.78
CA THR A 30 -1.69 10.50 0.31
C THR A 30 -1.66 9.46 1.42
N ILE A 31 -0.54 9.40 2.14
CA ILE A 31 -0.42 8.64 3.38
C ILE A 31 0.10 9.59 4.45
N ALA A 32 -0.66 9.78 5.52
CA ALA A 32 -0.25 10.58 6.66
C ALA A 32 0.78 9.85 7.53
N GLU A 33 1.43 10.58 8.44
CA GLU A 33 2.35 9.96 9.40
C GLU A 33 1.62 8.94 10.28
N GLY A 34 2.12 7.70 10.31
CA GLY A 34 1.54 6.58 11.05
C GLY A 34 0.26 6.00 10.45
N GLU A 35 -0.23 6.53 9.32
CA GLU A 35 -1.40 6.00 8.62
C GLU A 35 -1.08 4.71 7.85
N SER A 36 -2.10 3.85 7.70
CA SER A 36 -2.07 2.69 6.81
C SER A 36 -3.06 2.87 5.66
N LEU A 37 -2.55 2.87 4.43
CA LEU A 37 -3.35 2.85 3.20
C LEU A 37 -3.27 1.45 2.57
N GLY A 38 -4.40 0.80 2.40
CA GLY A 38 -4.52 -0.44 1.64
C GLY A 38 -4.68 -0.15 0.14
N ILE A 39 -3.93 -0.83 -0.73
CA ILE A 39 -4.19 -0.84 -2.19
C ILE A 39 -4.70 -2.22 -2.55
N VAL A 40 -5.91 -2.28 -3.10
CA VAL A 40 -6.55 -3.55 -3.49
C VAL A 40 -6.93 -3.58 -4.96
N GLY A 41 -7.03 -4.78 -5.53
CA GLY A 41 -7.47 -5.00 -6.91
C GLY A 41 -7.05 -6.37 -7.41
N GLU A 42 -7.61 -6.81 -8.54
CA GLU A 42 -7.25 -8.08 -9.18
C GLU A 42 -5.77 -8.11 -9.61
N SER A 43 -5.25 -9.33 -9.87
CA SER A 43 -3.92 -9.48 -10.47
C SER A 43 -3.82 -8.71 -11.78
N GLY A 44 -2.69 -8.06 -12.04
CA GLY A 44 -2.50 -7.22 -13.22
C GLY A 44 -3.11 -5.83 -13.14
N SER A 45 -3.75 -5.42 -12.04
CA SER A 45 -4.30 -4.07 -11.89
C SER A 45 -3.25 -2.94 -11.76
N GLY A 46 -1.96 -3.28 -11.58
CA GLY A 46 -0.84 -2.32 -11.53
C GLY A 46 -0.25 -2.07 -10.13
N LYS A 47 -0.74 -2.74 -9.08
CA LYS A 47 -0.34 -2.54 -7.67
C LYS A 47 1.17 -2.69 -7.43
N THR A 48 1.74 -3.82 -7.84
CA THR A 48 3.19 -4.07 -7.72
C THR A 48 4.00 -3.06 -8.53
N MET A 49 3.52 -2.67 -9.73
CA MET A 49 4.20 -1.66 -10.53
C MET A 49 4.19 -0.28 -9.85
N LEU A 50 3.11 0.07 -9.17
CA LEU A 50 3.02 1.27 -8.33
C LEU A 50 4.08 1.23 -7.22
N ALA A 51 4.19 0.11 -6.48
CA ALA A 51 5.19 -0.08 -5.43
C ALA A 51 6.62 0.06 -5.98
N LEU A 52 6.92 -0.65 -7.08
CA LEU A 52 8.23 -0.60 -7.72
C LEU A 52 8.57 0.81 -8.24
N ALA A 53 7.59 1.55 -8.75
CA ALA A 53 7.79 2.92 -9.21
C ALA A 53 8.13 3.88 -8.06
N LEU A 54 7.48 3.75 -6.90
CA LEU A 54 7.80 4.51 -5.69
C LEU A 54 9.21 4.19 -5.19
N MET A 55 9.63 2.94 -5.30
CA MET A 55 10.98 2.50 -4.94
C MET A 55 12.02 2.83 -6.02
N GLY A 56 11.63 3.32 -7.21
CA GLY A 56 12.54 3.50 -8.35
C GLY A 56 13.15 2.19 -8.85
N LEU A 57 12.38 1.09 -8.75
CA LEU A 57 12.77 -0.27 -9.13
C LEU A 57 11.95 -0.80 -10.33
N GLN A 58 11.28 0.09 -11.07
CA GLN A 58 10.56 -0.28 -12.28
C GLN A 58 11.51 -0.90 -13.33
N PRO A 59 11.01 -1.73 -14.26
CA PRO A 59 11.81 -2.35 -15.32
C PRO A 59 12.62 -1.34 -16.13
N HIS A 60 13.72 -1.79 -16.70
CA HIS A 60 14.56 -0.98 -17.56
C HIS A 60 13.77 -0.44 -18.77
N GLY A 61 13.99 0.82 -19.14
CA GLY A 61 13.25 1.49 -20.21
C GLY A 61 11.90 2.08 -19.80
N ALA A 62 11.40 1.79 -18.59
CA ALA A 62 10.18 2.39 -18.08
C ALA A 62 10.32 3.90 -17.88
N ARG A 63 9.25 4.66 -18.15
CA ARG A 63 9.16 6.10 -17.89
C ARG A 63 8.19 6.36 -16.73
N ARG A 64 8.53 7.33 -15.88
CA ARG A 64 7.66 7.82 -14.80
C ARG A 64 7.29 9.27 -15.07
N LYS A 65 6.04 9.63 -14.80
CA LYS A 65 5.49 11.00 -14.83
C LYS A 65 4.71 11.23 -13.54
N GLY A 66 4.45 12.48 -13.22
CA GLY A 66 3.83 12.88 -11.97
C GLY A 66 4.84 13.03 -10.83
N GLU A 67 4.36 13.13 -9.61
CA GLU A 67 5.17 13.38 -8.42
C GLU A 67 4.90 12.35 -7.34
N ALA A 68 5.94 11.99 -6.58
CA ALA A 68 5.82 11.22 -5.35
C ALA A 68 6.71 11.88 -4.29
N LEU A 69 6.11 12.65 -3.42
CA LEU A 69 6.78 13.49 -2.44
C LEU A 69 6.87 12.76 -1.10
N LEU A 70 8.09 12.49 -0.65
CA LEU A 70 8.39 11.85 0.63
C LEU A 70 8.82 12.91 1.64
N TYR A 71 8.04 13.09 2.70
CA TYR A 71 8.28 14.07 3.75
C TYR A 71 9.06 13.48 4.93
N GLY A 72 9.86 14.33 5.60
CA GLY A 72 10.61 13.94 6.81
C GLY A 72 11.80 13.00 6.55
N ALA A 73 12.19 12.81 5.29
CA ALA A 73 13.44 12.16 4.92
C ALA A 73 14.53 13.25 4.84
N SER A 74 15.08 13.68 5.97
CA SER A 74 16.13 14.71 5.94
C SER A 74 17.41 14.16 5.29
N THR A 75 17.67 14.55 4.05
CA THR A 75 18.89 14.23 3.28
C THR A 75 20.00 15.26 3.49
N ASN A 76 20.08 15.94 4.63
CA ASN A 76 21.25 16.76 4.90
C ASN A 76 22.48 15.86 5.17
N GLY A 77 23.16 15.50 4.10
CA GLY A 77 24.51 14.93 4.10
C GLY A 77 25.54 15.96 4.56
N ASN A 78 25.46 16.41 5.78
CA ASN A 78 26.57 16.97 6.55
C ASN A 78 26.34 16.65 8.02
N GLY A 79 27.15 15.72 8.51
CA GLY A 79 27.15 15.29 9.92
C GLY A 79 27.37 16.45 10.89
N ARG A 80 26.28 16.99 11.41
CA ARG A 80 26.30 17.68 12.70
C ARG A 80 25.18 17.08 13.54
N SER A 81 25.63 16.20 14.44
CA SER A 81 24.92 15.79 15.62
C SER A 81 24.43 17.05 16.36
N ALA A 82 23.12 17.28 16.36
CA ALA A 82 22.55 18.24 17.28
C ALA A 82 22.54 17.61 18.67
N SER A 83 23.49 18.02 19.47
CA SER A 83 23.56 17.79 20.90
C SER A 83 22.28 18.28 21.57
N VAL A 84 21.80 17.48 22.50
CA VAL A 84 20.74 17.80 23.46
C VAL A 84 21.12 19.09 24.19
N ALA A 85 20.34 20.17 24.00
CA ALA A 85 20.30 21.28 24.94
C ALA A 85 18.98 22.05 24.83
N SER A 86 18.32 22.09 25.98
CA SER A 86 17.43 23.12 26.51
C SER A 86 16.05 23.37 25.94
N ARG A 87 15.12 23.26 26.89
CA ARG A 87 13.71 23.65 26.94
C ARG A 87 13.44 25.05 26.34
N GLY A 88 12.40 25.14 25.56
CA GLY A 88 11.79 26.38 25.12
C GLY A 88 10.82 26.16 23.98
N ALA A 89 9.52 26.29 24.29
CA ALA A 89 8.41 26.14 23.35
C ALA A 89 8.53 27.09 22.17
N THR A 90 8.27 26.58 20.97
CA THR A 90 7.39 27.17 19.95
C THR A 90 7.36 26.23 18.75
N SER A 91 6.20 26.02 18.16
CA SER A 91 5.92 25.18 17.00
C SER A 91 6.86 25.49 15.83
N ALA A 92 7.95 24.73 15.70
CA ALA A 92 8.79 24.77 14.52
C ALA A 92 8.10 23.95 13.42
N SER A 93 7.49 24.64 12.47
CA SER A 93 7.11 24.06 11.16
C SER A 93 8.37 23.45 10.55
N ASN A 94 8.39 22.12 10.41
CA ASN A 94 9.44 21.40 9.68
C ASN A 94 9.33 21.76 8.18
N ASN A 95 9.90 22.87 7.75
CA ASN A 95 10.04 23.31 6.36
C ASN A 95 11.19 22.58 5.62
N ALA A 96 11.39 21.29 5.85
CA ALA A 96 12.26 20.49 4.99
C ALA A 96 11.52 20.22 3.67
N THR A 97 12.10 20.62 2.54
CA THR A 97 11.60 20.27 1.20
C THR A 97 11.48 18.76 1.08
N PRO A 98 10.33 18.22 0.62
CA PRO A 98 10.17 16.78 0.45
C PRO A 98 11.08 16.25 -0.66
N ASP A 99 11.53 15.01 -0.51
CA ASP A 99 12.22 14.29 -1.56
C ASP A 99 11.22 13.82 -2.63
N ASN A 100 11.38 14.24 -3.89
CA ASN A 100 10.54 13.75 -4.98
C ASN A 100 11.11 12.44 -5.54
N LEU A 101 10.50 11.32 -5.17
CA LEU A 101 10.94 9.98 -5.56
C LEU A 101 10.92 9.74 -7.08
N THR A 102 10.03 10.42 -7.83
CA THR A 102 9.94 10.27 -9.29
C THR A 102 11.07 10.99 -10.01
N ALA A 103 11.55 12.10 -9.46
CA ALA A 103 12.63 12.89 -10.01
C ALA A 103 14.01 12.55 -9.42
N ALA A 104 14.05 11.73 -8.36
CA ALA A 104 15.29 11.38 -7.68
C ALA A 104 16.25 10.60 -8.58
N SER A 105 17.52 11.01 -8.58
CA SER A 105 18.59 10.31 -9.26
C SER A 105 18.81 8.89 -8.65
N PRO A 106 19.47 7.97 -9.39
CA PRO A 106 19.78 6.64 -8.85
C PRO A 106 20.55 6.68 -7.52
N THR A 107 21.43 7.66 -7.35
CA THR A 107 22.22 7.85 -6.11
C THR A 107 21.33 8.33 -4.97
N GLN A 108 20.44 9.28 -5.21
CA GLN A 108 19.46 9.73 -4.21
C GLN A 108 18.51 8.61 -3.82
N MET A 109 17.95 7.87 -4.79
CA MET A 109 17.10 6.72 -4.50
C MET A 109 17.82 5.66 -3.65
N ARG A 110 19.10 5.39 -3.91
CA ARG A 110 19.90 4.45 -3.10
C ARG A 110 20.03 4.91 -1.65
N SER A 111 20.16 6.20 -1.39
CA SER A 111 20.23 6.75 -0.02
C SER A 111 18.88 6.75 0.71
N LEU A 112 17.76 6.82 -0.02
CA LEU A 112 16.41 6.81 0.54
C LEU A 112 15.89 5.40 0.84
N ARG A 113 16.21 4.43 -0.04
CA ARG A 113 15.79 3.02 0.13
C ARG A 113 16.36 2.47 1.44
N GLY A 114 15.51 1.78 2.20
CA GLY A 114 15.85 1.20 3.51
C GLY A 114 15.89 2.22 4.66
N ARG A 115 16.34 3.45 4.41
CA ARG A 115 16.45 4.49 5.44
C ARG A 115 15.17 5.30 5.64
N SER A 116 14.52 5.70 4.55
CA SER A 116 13.35 6.58 4.58
C SER A 116 12.11 5.88 4.09
N ILE A 117 12.25 5.07 3.06
CA ILE A 117 11.22 4.21 2.48
C ILE A 117 11.79 2.81 2.28
N ALA A 118 11.07 1.79 2.73
CA ALA A 118 11.47 0.38 2.59
C ALA A 118 10.34 -0.43 1.98
N MET A 119 10.66 -1.62 1.47
CA MET A 119 9.70 -2.51 0.84
C MET A 119 9.88 -3.96 1.33
N VAL A 120 8.75 -4.60 1.61
CA VAL A 120 8.60 -6.04 1.77
C VAL A 120 8.04 -6.56 0.46
N PHE A 121 8.80 -7.40 -0.24
CA PHE A 121 8.44 -7.93 -1.56
C PHE A 121 7.48 -9.10 -1.45
N GLN A 122 6.78 -9.39 -2.53
CA GLN A 122 5.78 -10.45 -2.63
C GLN A 122 6.38 -11.84 -2.37
N GLU A 123 7.60 -12.11 -2.88
CA GLU A 123 8.24 -13.40 -2.76
C GLU A 123 9.52 -13.33 -1.91
N PRO A 124 9.51 -13.85 -0.67
CA PRO A 124 10.71 -13.87 0.19
C PRO A 124 11.87 -14.68 -0.38
N MET A 125 11.59 -15.66 -1.24
CA MET A 125 12.61 -16.52 -1.86
C MET A 125 13.50 -15.78 -2.85
N THR A 126 12.93 -14.80 -3.55
CA THR A 126 13.66 -13.97 -4.52
C THR A 126 14.23 -12.70 -3.90
N ALA A 127 13.67 -12.27 -2.76
CA ALA A 127 14.10 -11.06 -2.05
C ALA A 127 15.30 -11.28 -1.13
N LEU A 128 15.47 -12.49 -0.60
CA LEU A 128 16.62 -12.85 0.23
C LEU A 128 17.67 -13.59 -0.61
N ASP A 129 18.94 -13.21 -0.46
CA ASP A 129 20.07 -13.90 -1.13
C ASP A 129 20.21 -15.33 -0.57
N PRO A 130 20.03 -16.38 -1.39
CA PRO A 130 20.05 -17.77 -0.94
C PRO A 130 21.41 -18.24 -0.45
N VAL A 131 22.51 -17.58 -0.85
CA VAL A 131 23.89 -17.95 -0.49
C VAL A 131 24.46 -17.10 0.65
N MET A 132 23.68 -16.14 1.18
CA MET A 132 24.03 -15.36 2.36
C MET A 132 23.19 -15.75 3.58
N ARG A 133 23.80 -15.76 4.77
CA ARG A 133 23.09 -15.95 6.04
C ARG A 133 22.14 -14.78 6.30
N VAL A 134 20.98 -15.06 6.87
CA VAL A 134 19.94 -14.05 7.14
C VAL A 134 20.48 -12.88 7.97
N GLY A 135 21.20 -13.15 9.05
CA GLY A 135 21.81 -12.10 9.88
C GLY A 135 22.83 -11.24 9.13
N ALA A 136 23.58 -11.83 8.19
CA ALA A 136 24.55 -11.09 7.37
C ALA A 136 23.87 -10.10 6.43
N GLN A 137 22.73 -10.47 5.82
CA GLN A 137 21.94 -9.58 4.96
C GLN A 137 21.35 -8.41 5.76
N ILE A 138 20.84 -8.66 6.97
CA ILE A 138 20.33 -7.60 7.85
C ILE A 138 21.48 -6.67 8.30
N ALA A 139 22.64 -7.24 8.62
CA ALA A 139 23.83 -6.48 8.99
C ALA A 139 24.34 -5.61 7.84
N GLU A 140 24.28 -6.09 6.60
CA GLU A 140 24.65 -5.33 5.41
C GLU A 140 23.78 -4.06 5.26
N ALA A 141 22.48 -4.18 5.42
CA ALA A 141 21.57 -3.03 5.40
C ALA A 141 21.96 -1.99 6.46
N LEU A 142 22.34 -2.41 7.65
CA LEU A 142 22.84 -1.49 8.69
C LEU A 142 24.15 -0.83 8.30
N ARG A 143 25.14 -1.56 7.77
CA ARG A 143 26.43 -1.01 7.35
C ARG A 143 26.27 0.06 6.27
N VAL A 144 25.37 -0.17 5.31
CA VAL A 144 25.10 0.79 4.23
C VAL A 144 24.50 2.09 4.76
N HIS A 145 23.56 2.01 5.72
CA HIS A 145 22.80 3.18 6.16
C HIS A 145 23.34 3.83 7.44
N LYS A 146 24.14 3.09 8.23
CA LYS A 146 24.73 3.54 9.52
C LYS A 146 26.19 3.12 9.62
N PRO A 147 27.06 3.64 8.77
CA PRO A 147 28.47 3.19 8.69
C PRO A 147 29.29 3.45 9.94
N ALA A 148 28.81 4.30 10.84
CA ALA A 148 29.50 4.60 12.12
C ALA A 148 29.27 3.54 13.22
N LEU A 149 28.43 2.51 12.98
CA LEU A 149 28.19 1.46 13.96
C LEU A 149 29.34 0.46 13.98
N ASP A 150 29.77 0.09 15.18
CA ASP A 150 30.74 -1.00 15.35
C ASP A 150 30.08 -2.39 15.16
N ALA A 151 30.89 -3.44 15.06
CA ALA A 151 30.42 -4.78 14.81
C ALA A 151 29.46 -5.32 15.90
N ARG A 152 29.75 -5.00 17.17
CA ARG A 152 28.93 -5.46 18.30
C ARG A 152 27.57 -4.82 18.29
N GLU A 153 27.49 -3.54 17.99
CA GLU A 153 26.24 -2.80 17.88
C GLU A 153 25.41 -3.26 16.66
N ILE A 154 26.07 -3.58 15.54
CA ILE A 154 25.41 -4.20 14.38
C ILE A 154 24.81 -5.55 14.78
N ASP A 155 25.56 -6.44 15.40
CA ASP A 155 25.06 -7.75 15.81
C ASP A 155 23.88 -7.63 16.78
N ARG A 156 23.98 -6.72 17.77
CA ARG A 156 22.88 -6.43 18.70
C ARG A 156 21.61 -5.98 17.96
N ARG A 157 21.73 -5.07 16.98
CA ARG A 157 20.61 -4.58 16.20
C ARG A 157 20.02 -5.61 15.28
N VAL A 158 20.83 -6.49 14.70
CA VAL A 158 20.37 -7.63 13.91
C VAL A 158 19.47 -8.54 14.74
N LEU A 159 19.94 -8.94 15.93
CA LEU A 159 19.16 -9.79 16.82
C LEU A 159 17.86 -9.11 17.26
N HIS A 160 17.93 -7.85 17.65
CA HIS A 160 16.75 -7.06 18.02
C HIS A 160 15.74 -6.90 16.86
N ALA A 161 16.21 -6.72 15.62
CA ALA A 161 15.32 -6.66 14.46
C ALA A 161 14.58 -7.98 14.23
N LEU A 162 15.26 -9.11 14.38
CA LEU A 162 14.66 -10.44 14.29
C LEU A 162 13.66 -10.71 15.43
N GLU A 163 13.98 -10.31 16.67
CA GLU A 163 13.06 -10.39 17.81
C GLU A 163 11.79 -9.58 17.55
N ARG A 164 11.93 -8.33 17.11
CA ARG A 164 10.80 -7.47 16.78
C ARG A 164 9.93 -8.01 15.65
N ALA A 165 10.53 -8.71 14.69
CA ALA A 165 9.81 -9.43 13.64
C ALA A 165 9.24 -10.78 14.15
N ALA A 166 9.24 -11.02 15.46
CA ALA A 166 8.77 -12.24 16.11
C ALA A 166 9.42 -13.53 15.55
N VAL A 167 10.72 -13.46 15.19
CA VAL A 167 11.49 -14.64 14.81
C VAL A 167 11.96 -15.35 16.08
N PRO A 168 11.55 -16.61 16.33
CA PRO A 168 12.00 -17.37 17.50
C PRO A 168 13.49 -17.71 17.39
N GLU A 169 14.18 -17.80 18.51
CA GLU A 169 15.61 -18.11 18.56
C GLU A 169 16.46 -17.21 17.63
N PRO A 170 16.42 -15.87 17.76
CA PRO A 170 17.00 -14.95 16.77
C PRO A 170 18.47 -15.22 16.48
N ALA A 171 19.28 -15.53 17.52
CA ALA A 171 20.70 -15.82 17.39
C ALA A 171 20.99 -17.08 16.54
N ARG A 172 20.15 -18.09 16.65
CA ARG A 172 20.22 -19.30 15.82
C ARG A 172 19.79 -19.01 14.40
N ARG A 173 18.63 -18.33 14.22
CA ARG A 173 18.07 -18.03 12.89
C ARG A 173 18.95 -17.05 12.10
N ALA A 174 19.61 -16.10 12.74
CA ALA A 174 20.55 -15.20 12.09
C ALA A 174 21.71 -15.94 11.38
N ARG A 175 22.11 -17.12 11.89
CA ARG A 175 23.18 -17.94 11.32
C ARG A 175 22.73 -18.85 10.19
N GLN A 176 21.42 -19.00 9.98
CA GLN A 176 20.83 -19.86 8.95
C GLN A 176 20.78 -19.13 7.60
N TYR A 177 20.70 -19.93 6.54
CA TYR A 177 20.42 -19.47 5.19
C TYR A 177 18.92 -19.42 4.94
N PRO A 178 18.41 -18.61 4.00
CA PRO A 178 16.97 -18.51 3.71
C PRO A 178 16.29 -19.84 3.46
N HIS A 179 16.92 -20.76 2.72
CA HIS A 179 16.37 -22.09 2.40
C HIS A 179 16.18 -22.99 3.64
N GLN A 180 16.83 -22.68 4.76
CA GLN A 180 16.71 -23.43 6.02
C GLN A 180 15.55 -22.92 6.90
N LEU A 181 14.84 -21.87 6.48
CA LEU A 181 13.71 -21.27 7.16
C LEU A 181 12.38 -21.70 6.52
N SER A 182 11.32 -21.81 7.32
CA SER A 182 9.95 -21.93 6.79
C SER A 182 9.50 -20.65 6.06
N GLY A 183 8.45 -20.71 5.26
CA GLY A 183 7.91 -19.55 4.54
C GLY A 183 7.60 -18.38 5.47
N GLY A 184 6.91 -18.62 6.57
CA GLY A 184 6.59 -17.59 7.56
C GLY A 184 7.82 -17.01 8.27
N LEU A 185 8.87 -17.82 8.51
CA LEU A 185 10.13 -17.33 9.10
C LEU A 185 10.92 -16.48 8.09
N ARG A 186 10.90 -16.84 6.80
CA ARG A 186 11.51 -16.03 5.74
C ARG A 186 10.81 -14.67 5.64
N GLN A 187 9.48 -14.68 5.69
CA GLN A 187 8.67 -13.46 5.65
C GLN A 187 9.01 -12.54 6.84
N ARG A 188 9.09 -13.09 8.05
CA ARG A 188 9.50 -12.34 9.25
C ARG A 188 10.93 -11.81 9.14
N ALA A 189 11.87 -12.58 8.60
CA ALA A 189 13.25 -12.15 8.36
C ALA A 189 13.31 -11.01 7.32
N MET A 190 12.49 -11.05 6.26
CA MET A 190 12.39 -9.97 5.28
C MET A 190 11.79 -8.71 5.90
N ILE A 191 10.80 -8.82 6.77
CA ILE A 191 10.25 -7.69 7.54
C ILE A 191 11.34 -7.09 8.44
N ALA A 192 12.13 -7.93 9.14
CA ALA A 192 13.26 -7.48 9.94
C ALA A 192 14.29 -6.71 9.10
N LEU A 193 14.64 -7.24 7.93
CA LEU A 193 15.56 -6.60 6.97
C LEU A 193 15.03 -5.23 6.52
N ALA A 194 13.75 -5.16 6.15
CA ALA A 194 13.12 -3.92 5.69
C ALA A 194 13.11 -2.82 6.77
N LEU A 195 12.95 -3.20 8.04
CA LEU A 195 12.76 -2.26 9.16
C LEU A 195 14.04 -1.93 9.93
N VAL A 196 15.14 -2.66 9.74
CA VAL A 196 16.37 -2.54 10.57
C VAL A 196 17.01 -1.16 10.52
N ALA A 197 16.93 -0.47 9.39
CA ALA A 197 17.47 0.88 9.23
C ALA A 197 16.53 1.99 9.78
N GLY A 198 15.28 1.67 10.10
CA GLY A 198 14.28 2.57 10.67
C GLY A 198 13.59 3.47 9.65
N PRO A 199 12.98 2.91 8.59
CA PRO A 199 12.26 3.70 7.59
C PRO A 199 11.03 4.39 8.20
N GLY A 200 10.61 5.51 7.62
CA GLY A 200 9.36 6.18 7.99
C GLY A 200 8.16 5.68 7.18
N VAL A 201 8.40 5.07 6.01
CA VAL A 201 7.38 4.48 5.14
C VAL A 201 7.76 3.03 4.83
N LEU A 202 6.82 2.12 5.01
CA LEU A 202 6.94 0.73 4.56
C LEU A 202 5.92 0.43 3.47
N ILE A 203 6.37 -0.11 2.36
CA ILE A 203 5.54 -0.71 1.32
C ILE A 203 5.55 -2.21 1.56
N ALA A 204 4.38 -2.82 1.76
CA ALA A 204 4.23 -4.26 1.88
C ALA A 204 3.44 -4.78 0.67
N ASP A 205 4.15 -5.35 -0.29
CA ASP A 205 3.55 -5.85 -1.54
C ASP A 205 3.20 -7.33 -1.40
N GLU A 206 1.92 -7.61 -1.24
CA GLU A 206 1.34 -8.94 -1.03
C GLU A 206 2.12 -9.78 0.01
N PRO A 207 2.36 -9.26 1.23
CA PRO A 207 3.28 -9.86 2.19
C PRO A 207 2.81 -11.19 2.77
N THR A 208 1.62 -11.63 2.41
CA THR A 208 0.98 -12.86 2.92
C THR A 208 0.69 -13.88 1.82
N THR A 209 1.03 -13.59 0.56
CA THR A 209 0.84 -14.52 -0.56
C THR A 209 1.66 -15.79 -0.35
N ALA A 210 1.07 -16.95 -0.69
CA ALA A 210 1.62 -18.28 -0.52
C ALA A 210 1.86 -18.73 0.95
N LEU A 211 1.24 -18.06 1.93
CA LEU A 211 1.21 -18.49 3.32
C LEU A 211 -0.14 -19.10 3.68
N ASP A 212 -0.14 -20.04 4.63
CA ASP A 212 -1.38 -20.54 5.20
C ASP A 212 -2.12 -19.44 5.98
N VAL A 213 -3.44 -19.59 6.16
CA VAL A 213 -4.32 -18.59 6.78
C VAL A 213 -3.86 -18.19 8.19
N THR A 214 -3.32 -19.15 8.96
CA THR A 214 -2.85 -18.89 10.32
C THR A 214 -1.61 -18.02 10.32
N VAL A 215 -0.62 -18.34 9.47
CA VAL A 215 0.60 -17.55 9.32
C VAL A 215 0.30 -16.20 8.69
N GLN A 216 -0.61 -16.13 7.70
CA GLN A 216 -1.09 -14.88 7.13
C GLN A 216 -1.60 -13.93 8.21
N LYS A 217 -2.51 -14.40 9.09
CA LYS A 217 -3.01 -13.60 10.21
C LYS A 217 -1.88 -13.11 11.11
N GLN A 218 -0.93 -13.98 11.46
CA GLN A 218 0.21 -13.60 12.31
C GLN A 218 1.09 -12.51 11.67
N ILE A 219 1.28 -12.52 10.35
CA ILE A 219 2.07 -11.48 9.64
C ILE A 219 1.30 -10.15 9.62
N VAL A 220 -0.02 -10.19 9.41
CA VAL A 220 -0.86 -8.98 9.46
C VAL A 220 -0.85 -8.36 10.85
N ASP A 221 -1.04 -9.17 11.90
CA ASP A 221 -1.00 -8.73 13.31
C ASP A 221 0.38 -8.15 13.68
N LEU A 222 1.46 -8.77 13.19
CA LEU A 222 2.84 -8.29 13.37
C LEU A 222 3.03 -6.91 12.72
N LEU A 223 2.64 -6.74 11.46
CA LEU A 223 2.76 -5.47 10.75
C LEU A 223 1.92 -4.37 11.41
N ALA A 224 0.71 -4.68 11.88
CA ALA A 224 -0.14 -3.75 12.62
C ALA A 224 0.50 -3.32 13.96
N THR A 225 1.17 -4.24 14.65
CA THR A 225 1.90 -3.95 15.89
C THR A 225 3.11 -3.07 15.62
N LEU A 226 3.97 -3.45 14.66
CA LEU A 226 5.15 -2.69 14.28
C LEU A 226 4.81 -1.29 13.77
N ARG A 227 3.70 -1.14 13.02
CA ARG A 227 3.21 0.17 12.58
C ARG A 227 2.96 1.10 13.77
N ARG A 228 2.23 0.61 14.80
CA ARG A 228 1.90 1.41 15.99
C ARG A 228 3.14 1.75 16.82
N GLU A 229 4.00 0.78 17.08
CA GLU A 229 5.22 0.95 17.88
C GLU A 229 6.23 1.90 17.24
N LEU A 230 6.39 1.82 15.92
CA LEU A 230 7.36 2.60 15.17
C LEU A 230 6.80 3.91 14.61
N LYS A 231 5.49 4.17 14.76
CA LYS A 231 4.76 5.25 14.07
C LYS A 231 5.00 5.21 12.56
N LEU A 232 5.01 4.00 12.01
CA LEU A 232 5.34 3.72 10.62
C LEU A 232 4.14 4.01 9.72
N SER A 233 4.33 4.77 8.65
CA SER A 233 3.34 4.90 7.58
C SER A 233 3.41 3.66 6.69
N LEU A 234 2.26 3.02 6.44
CA LEU A 234 2.19 1.73 5.76
C LEU A 234 1.39 1.83 4.46
N LEU A 235 2.01 1.45 3.34
CA LEU A 235 1.31 1.13 2.09
C LEU A 235 1.19 -0.38 1.99
N PHE A 236 -0.02 -0.89 2.23
CA PHE A 236 -0.29 -2.34 2.25
C PHE A 236 -1.00 -2.77 0.96
N ILE A 237 -0.34 -3.57 0.14
CA ILE A 237 -0.85 -4.03 -1.15
C ILE A 237 -1.30 -5.48 -1.02
N THR A 238 -2.52 -5.77 -1.46
CA THR A 238 -3.09 -7.12 -1.49
C THR A 238 -4.24 -7.21 -2.49
N HIS A 239 -4.66 -8.43 -2.81
CA HIS A 239 -5.90 -8.67 -3.54
C HIS A 239 -7.08 -9.02 -2.59
N ASP A 240 -6.83 -9.16 -1.28
CA ASP A 240 -7.82 -9.56 -0.27
C ASP A 240 -8.33 -8.36 0.53
N LEU A 241 -9.59 -7.98 0.30
CA LEU A 241 -10.29 -6.92 1.02
C LEU A 241 -10.47 -7.24 2.51
N GLY A 242 -10.61 -8.52 2.88
CA GLY A 242 -10.73 -8.94 4.27
C GLY A 242 -9.47 -8.69 5.07
N VAL A 243 -8.31 -8.84 4.44
CA VAL A 243 -7.01 -8.52 5.05
C VAL A 243 -6.85 -7.01 5.22
N VAL A 244 -7.23 -6.22 4.20
CA VAL A 244 -7.17 -4.74 4.28
C VAL A 244 -8.06 -4.22 5.40
N ALA A 245 -9.24 -4.80 5.60
CA ALA A 245 -10.14 -4.43 6.68
C ALA A 245 -9.52 -4.55 8.09
N GLN A 246 -8.50 -5.39 8.25
CA GLN A 246 -7.83 -5.63 9.53
C GLN A 246 -6.66 -4.67 9.82
N ILE A 247 -6.02 -4.12 8.78
CA ILE A 247 -4.77 -3.39 8.94
C ILE A 247 -4.81 -1.95 8.43
N ALA A 248 -5.70 -1.62 7.49
CA ALA A 248 -5.73 -0.32 6.84
C ALA A 248 -6.73 0.64 7.49
N ASP A 249 -6.36 1.92 7.55
CA ASP A 249 -7.26 3.02 7.94
C ASP A 249 -8.10 3.47 6.73
N ARG A 250 -7.47 3.54 5.56
CA ARG A 250 -8.10 3.84 4.27
C ARG A 250 -7.74 2.78 3.23
N VAL A 251 -8.57 2.67 2.22
CA VAL A 251 -8.35 1.76 1.08
C VAL A 251 -8.50 2.51 -0.23
N ALA A 252 -7.61 2.23 -1.17
CA ALA A 252 -7.71 2.63 -2.56
C ALA A 252 -7.85 1.37 -3.43
N VAL A 253 -8.91 1.32 -4.23
CA VAL A 253 -9.21 0.22 -5.14
C VAL A 253 -8.63 0.53 -6.50
N MET A 254 -7.78 -0.35 -7.01
CA MET A 254 -7.06 -0.17 -8.27
C MET A 254 -7.55 -1.13 -9.35
N TYR A 255 -7.91 -0.59 -10.51
CA TYR A 255 -8.34 -1.34 -11.68
C TYR A 255 -7.65 -0.83 -12.94
N ALA A 256 -7.07 -1.73 -13.74
CA ALA A 256 -6.42 -1.41 -15.01
C ALA A 256 -5.51 -0.16 -14.97
N GLY A 257 -4.68 -0.06 -13.93
CA GLY A 257 -3.70 1.01 -13.75
C GLY A 257 -4.22 2.26 -13.04
N ARG A 258 -5.51 2.39 -12.73
CA ARG A 258 -6.11 3.57 -12.11
C ARG A 258 -6.70 3.28 -10.73
N ILE A 259 -6.66 4.26 -9.84
CA ILE A 259 -7.46 4.25 -8.61
C ILE A 259 -8.90 4.61 -9.03
N VAL A 260 -9.81 3.68 -8.80
CA VAL A 260 -11.22 3.80 -9.16
C VAL A 260 -12.11 4.18 -7.98
N GLU A 261 -11.67 3.88 -6.77
CA GLU A 261 -12.36 4.28 -5.53
C GLU A 261 -11.34 4.39 -4.40
N GLU A 262 -11.50 5.39 -3.52
CA GLU A 262 -10.64 5.59 -2.35
C GLU A 262 -11.46 6.19 -1.20
N GLY A 263 -11.25 5.70 0.02
CA GLY A 263 -11.92 6.22 1.20
C GLY A 263 -11.56 5.50 2.48
N PRO A 264 -12.17 5.89 3.62
CA PRO A 264 -12.05 5.13 4.87
C PRO A 264 -12.46 3.68 4.64
N VAL A 265 -11.69 2.72 5.18
CA VAL A 265 -11.89 1.31 4.87
C VAL A 265 -13.32 0.84 5.15
N LEU A 266 -13.88 1.20 6.31
CA LEU A 266 -15.25 0.80 6.68
C LEU A 266 -16.31 1.40 5.76
N GLU A 267 -16.09 2.61 5.25
CA GLU A 267 -17.01 3.28 4.34
C GLU A 267 -17.03 2.59 2.98
N VAL A 268 -15.85 2.33 2.40
CA VAL A 268 -15.73 1.65 1.10
C VAL A 268 -16.29 0.22 1.17
N LEU A 269 -16.06 -0.50 2.30
CA LEU A 269 -16.55 -1.87 2.45
C LEU A 269 -18.08 -1.94 2.63
N ARG A 270 -18.67 -1.00 3.38
CA ARG A 270 -20.11 -0.98 3.64
C ARG A 270 -20.92 -0.36 2.49
N HIS A 271 -20.31 0.58 1.80
CA HIS A 271 -20.97 1.43 0.84
C HIS A 271 -20.08 1.70 -0.38
N PRO A 272 -19.75 0.64 -1.14
CA PRO A 272 -18.95 0.80 -2.34
C PRO A 272 -19.64 1.75 -3.33
N ALA A 273 -18.88 2.69 -3.87
CA ALA A 273 -19.38 3.68 -4.83
C ALA A 273 -19.00 3.33 -6.28
N HIS A 274 -18.10 2.37 -6.48
CA HIS A 274 -17.73 1.88 -7.80
C HIS A 274 -18.22 0.43 -7.98
N PRO A 275 -18.87 0.07 -9.12
CA PRO A 275 -19.38 -1.28 -9.38
C PRO A 275 -18.32 -2.39 -9.29
N TYR A 276 -17.05 -2.09 -9.63
CA TYR A 276 -15.94 -3.01 -9.45
C TYR A 276 -15.69 -3.34 -7.97
N THR A 277 -15.67 -2.34 -7.10
CA THR A 277 -15.52 -2.54 -5.64
C THR A 277 -16.65 -3.40 -5.09
N ALA A 278 -17.89 -3.11 -5.50
CA ALA A 278 -19.04 -3.94 -5.14
C ALA A 278 -18.90 -5.39 -5.65
N GLY A 279 -18.33 -5.57 -6.84
CA GLY A 279 -18.01 -6.89 -7.42
C GLY A 279 -16.97 -7.62 -6.60
N LEU A 280 -15.87 -6.97 -6.20
CA LEU A 280 -14.83 -7.56 -5.35
C LEU A 280 -15.39 -8.01 -3.99
N LEU A 281 -16.26 -7.19 -3.38
CA LEU A 281 -16.91 -7.52 -2.12
C LEU A 281 -17.85 -8.72 -2.22
N ARG A 282 -18.57 -8.87 -3.36
CA ARG A 282 -19.40 -10.05 -3.62
C ARG A 282 -18.57 -11.31 -3.87
N ALA A 283 -17.39 -11.16 -4.47
CA ALA A 283 -16.47 -12.27 -4.74
C ALA A 283 -15.64 -12.71 -3.52
N ALA A 284 -15.60 -11.89 -2.46
CA ALA A 284 -14.85 -12.21 -1.23
C ALA A 284 -15.47 -13.42 -0.51
N PRO A 285 -14.64 -14.37 0.01
CA PRO A 285 -15.13 -15.50 0.78
C PRO A 285 -15.95 -15.06 1.99
N ARG A 286 -17.18 -15.53 2.09
CA ARG A 286 -18.08 -15.32 3.25
C ARG A 286 -18.38 -16.66 3.90
N LEU A 287 -18.69 -16.65 5.19
CA LEU A 287 -19.17 -17.86 5.92
C LEU A 287 -20.58 -18.30 5.50
N SER A 288 -21.15 -17.71 4.44
CA SER A 288 -22.47 -18.08 3.92
C SER A 288 -22.37 -19.26 2.94
N ARG A 289 -23.43 -20.09 2.87
CA ARG A 289 -23.56 -21.20 1.91
C ARG A 289 -23.85 -20.74 0.47
N GLU A 290 -23.91 -19.46 0.21
CA GLU A 290 -24.18 -18.90 -1.11
C GLU A 290 -22.96 -19.06 -2.02
N LYS A 291 -23.20 -19.35 -3.30
CA LYS A 291 -22.13 -19.39 -4.30
C LYS A 291 -21.48 -18.01 -4.43
N LEU A 292 -20.16 -17.97 -4.31
CA LEU A 292 -19.39 -16.75 -4.56
C LEU A 292 -19.70 -16.23 -5.96
N ALA A 293 -20.08 -14.97 -6.06
CA ALA A 293 -20.35 -14.32 -7.34
C ALA A 293 -19.03 -13.80 -7.91
N ALA A 294 -18.40 -14.56 -8.79
CA ALA A 294 -17.23 -14.06 -9.51
C ALA A 294 -17.58 -12.84 -10.38
N ILE A 295 -16.65 -11.90 -10.49
CA ILE A 295 -16.78 -10.81 -11.46
C ILE A 295 -16.65 -11.40 -12.86
N PRO A 296 -17.63 -11.24 -13.76
CA PRO A 296 -17.59 -11.86 -15.09
C PRO A 296 -16.47 -11.27 -15.96
N GLY A 297 -15.99 -12.06 -16.93
CA GLY A 297 -14.96 -11.63 -17.86
C GLY A 297 -13.56 -11.52 -17.24
N THR A 298 -12.63 -10.95 -18.00
CA THR A 298 -11.23 -10.78 -17.62
C THR A 298 -10.85 -9.30 -17.57
N VAL A 299 -9.83 -8.95 -16.81
CA VAL A 299 -9.26 -7.59 -16.82
C VAL A 299 -8.78 -7.27 -18.24
N PRO A 300 -9.16 -6.12 -18.82
CA PRO A 300 -8.73 -5.78 -20.18
C PRO A 300 -7.20 -5.62 -20.22
N ARG A 301 -6.63 -5.98 -21.35
CA ARG A 301 -5.19 -5.80 -21.58
C ARG A 301 -4.84 -4.31 -21.58
N LEU A 302 -3.70 -3.96 -21.03
CA LEU A 302 -3.26 -2.55 -20.93
C LEU A 302 -2.96 -1.91 -22.30
N ASP A 303 -2.75 -2.70 -23.33
CA ASP A 303 -2.57 -2.27 -24.73
C ASP A 303 -3.90 -2.17 -25.51
N ALA A 304 -5.01 -2.57 -24.91
CA ALA A 304 -6.34 -2.60 -25.52
C ALA A 304 -7.44 -2.13 -24.54
N LEU A 305 -7.14 -1.08 -23.76
CA LEU A 305 -8.12 -0.47 -22.87
C LEU A 305 -9.22 0.24 -23.66
N PRO A 306 -10.50 0.18 -23.22
CA PRO A 306 -11.56 0.96 -23.83
C PRO A 306 -11.27 2.47 -23.65
N PRO A 307 -11.79 3.34 -24.53
CA PRO A 307 -11.57 4.78 -24.47
C PRO A 307 -12.16 5.44 -23.21
N GLY A 308 -13.24 4.85 -22.67
CA GLY A 308 -13.93 5.30 -21.47
C GLY A 308 -13.52 4.56 -20.20
N CYS A 309 -14.52 4.13 -19.43
CA CYS A 309 -14.32 3.39 -18.20
C CYS A 309 -13.72 2.00 -18.50
N ALA A 310 -12.54 1.71 -17.97
CA ALA A 310 -11.88 0.42 -18.19
C ALA A 310 -12.69 -0.78 -17.68
N PHE A 311 -13.60 -0.57 -16.72
CA PHE A 311 -14.49 -1.61 -16.18
C PHE A 311 -15.79 -1.78 -16.99
N ALA A 312 -16.12 -0.87 -17.92
CA ALA A 312 -17.35 -0.90 -18.69
C ALA A 312 -17.69 -2.29 -19.30
N PRO A 313 -16.75 -3.03 -19.92
CA PRO A 313 -17.05 -4.35 -20.49
C PRO A 313 -17.47 -5.43 -19.50
N ARG A 314 -17.23 -5.20 -18.19
CA ARG A 314 -17.54 -6.15 -17.10
C ARG A 314 -18.60 -5.59 -16.12
N CYS A 315 -19.08 -4.39 -16.40
CA CYS A 315 -19.97 -3.66 -15.48
C CYS A 315 -21.43 -4.02 -15.71
N ASP A 316 -22.09 -4.53 -14.69
CA ASP A 316 -23.53 -4.83 -14.72
C ASP A 316 -24.41 -3.54 -14.91
N LEU A 317 -23.82 -2.36 -14.67
CA LEU A 317 -24.47 -1.05 -14.76
C LEU A 317 -24.01 -0.25 -15.99
N HIS A 318 -23.38 -0.93 -16.96
CA HIS A 318 -22.86 -0.27 -18.16
C HIS A 318 -23.95 0.48 -18.93
N ILE A 319 -23.64 1.72 -19.30
CA ILE A 319 -24.43 2.56 -20.23
C ILE A 319 -23.49 3.21 -21.24
N ALA A 320 -24.01 3.72 -22.35
CA ALA A 320 -23.22 4.26 -23.46
C ALA A 320 -22.24 5.38 -23.03
N GLU A 321 -22.62 6.18 -22.05
CA GLU A 321 -21.76 7.25 -21.51
C GLU A 321 -20.48 6.72 -20.85
N CYS A 322 -20.48 5.45 -20.40
CA CYS A 322 -19.28 4.81 -19.85
C CYS A 322 -18.19 4.61 -20.90
N ASP A 323 -18.55 4.52 -22.18
CA ASP A 323 -17.62 4.31 -23.28
C ASP A 323 -17.02 5.61 -23.84
N ALA A 324 -17.64 6.76 -23.54
CA ALA A 324 -17.28 8.04 -24.13
C ALA A 324 -15.96 8.60 -23.57
N ALA A 325 -15.78 8.56 -22.24
CA ALA A 325 -14.59 9.08 -21.56
C ALA A 325 -14.38 8.39 -20.21
N VAL A 326 -13.14 8.44 -19.72
CA VAL A 326 -12.82 7.99 -18.35
C VAL A 326 -13.52 8.90 -17.36
N PRO A 327 -14.41 8.40 -16.48
CA PRO A 327 -15.08 9.23 -15.50
C PRO A 327 -14.10 9.97 -14.59
N PRO A 328 -14.36 11.23 -14.23
CA PRO A 328 -13.55 11.95 -13.26
C PRO A 328 -13.65 11.30 -11.87
N LEU A 329 -12.66 11.56 -11.03
CA LEU A 329 -12.73 11.22 -9.61
C LEU A 329 -13.67 12.23 -8.93
N VAL A 330 -14.78 11.77 -8.38
CA VAL A 330 -15.77 12.62 -7.71
C VAL A 330 -15.84 12.30 -6.22
N LEU A 331 -16.06 13.34 -5.41
CA LEU A 331 -16.29 13.22 -3.99
C LEU A 331 -17.67 12.64 -3.70
N ILE A 332 -17.72 11.61 -2.86
CA ILE A 332 -18.98 11.02 -2.40
C ILE A 332 -19.50 11.82 -1.20
N ASN A 333 -20.49 12.65 -1.44
CA ASN A 333 -21.10 13.47 -0.41
C ASN A 333 -22.32 12.74 0.18
N ARG A 334 -22.28 12.34 1.44
CA ARG A 334 -23.33 11.55 2.10
C ARG A 334 -24.38 12.36 2.86
N ASN A 335 -24.24 13.68 2.92
CA ASN A 335 -25.25 14.51 3.62
C ASN A 335 -26.67 14.38 3.05
N SER A 336 -26.80 13.96 1.78
CA SER A 336 -28.10 13.68 1.16
C SER A 336 -28.72 12.31 1.52
N ALA A 337 -27.93 11.37 2.09
CA ALA A 337 -28.46 10.07 2.51
C ALA A 337 -28.92 10.05 3.98
N ASN A 338 -28.44 10.99 4.81
CA ASN A 338 -28.88 11.13 6.19
C ASN A 338 -30.28 11.76 6.33
N GLU A 339 -30.76 12.54 5.36
CA GLU A 339 -32.14 13.07 5.40
C GLU A 339 -33.21 11.96 5.37
N LEU A 340 -32.90 10.78 4.83
CA LEU A 340 -33.80 9.61 4.87
C LEU A 340 -33.62 8.73 6.12
N ALA A 341 -32.50 8.86 6.85
CA ALA A 341 -32.22 8.07 8.07
C ALA A 341 -32.72 8.76 9.36
N GLU A 342 -32.90 10.07 9.36
CA GLU A 342 -33.42 10.82 10.53
C GLU A 342 -34.88 10.47 10.86
N THR A 343 -35.61 9.84 9.94
CA THR A 343 -36.96 9.32 10.23
C THR A 343 -36.95 8.04 11.07
N THR A 344 -35.80 7.41 11.34
CA THR A 344 -35.74 6.13 12.08
C THR A 344 -34.96 6.20 13.41
N GLY A 345 -34.57 7.37 13.91
CA GLY A 345 -34.13 7.57 15.30
C GLY A 345 -32.85 6.85 15.77
N ARG A 346 -31.98 6.38 14.87
CA ARG A 346 -30.70 5.78 15.24
C ARG A 346 -29.53 6.73 14.99
N LYS A 347 -28.97 7.30 16.07
CA LYS A 347 -27.69 8.02 16.01
C LYS A 347 -26.57 7.06 15.58
N GLY A 348 -25.95 7.32 14.42
CA GLY A 348 -24.72 6.67 13.99
C GLY A 348 -23.50 7.16 14.79
N PRO A 349 -22.39 6.42 14.78
CA PRO A 349 -21.17 6.80 15.51
C PRO A 349 -20.52 8.06 14.95
N ASP A 350 -19.86 8.82 15.84
CA ASP A 350 -19.26 10.14 15.66
C ASP A 350 -18.55 10.39 14.32
N SER A 351 -18.99 11.45 13.65
CA SER A 351 -18.50 11.96 12.36
C SER A 351 -17.25 12.85 12.51
N SER A 352 -16.20 12.41 13.21
CA SER A 352 -14.98 13.22 13.42
C SER A 352 -13.79 12.90 12.50
N SER A 353 -13.92 12.02 11.51
CA SER A 353 -12.84 11.77 10.54
C SER A 353 -13.15 12.49 9.22
N SER A 354 -12.36 13.52 8.91
CA SER A 354 -12.39 14.28 7.64
C SER A 354 -11.84 13.51 6.44
N ALA A 355 -11.84 12.18 6.47
CA ALA A 355 -11.32 11.38 5.38
C ALA A 355 -12.35 11.33 4.23
N THR A 356 -11.94 11.84 3.08
CA THR A 356 -12.78 11.93 1.88
C THR A 356 -12.98 10.55 1.25
N HIS A 357 -14.22 10.25 0.84
CA HIS A 357 -14.53 9.08 0.01
C HIS A 357 -14.73 9.56 -1.43
N THR A 358 -14.01 8.97 -2.38
CA THR A 358 -14.04 9.36 -3.80
C THR A 358 -14.19 8.15 -4.71
N ALA A 359 -14.83 8.31 -5.87
CA ALA A 359 -14.92 7.25 -6.87
C ALA A 359 -14.90 7.79 -8.31
N ARG A 360 -14.37 7.00 -9.26
CA ARG A 360 -14.36 7.24 -10.71
C ARG A 360 -15.50 6.48 -11.37
N CYS A 361 -16.74 6.92 -11.16
CA CYS A 361 -17.91 6.30 -11.77
C CYS A 361 -18.96 7.37 -12.06
N ILE A 362 -19.67 7.25 -13.17
CA ILE A 362 -20.79 8.15 -13.50
C ILE A 362 -21.96 8.01 -12.51
N PHE A 363 -22.04 6.88 -11.81
CA PHE A 363 -23.02 6.62 -10.75
C PHE A 363 -22.48 6.98 -9.35
N ALA A 364 -21.26 7.50 -9.24
CA ALA A 364 -20.67 7.86 -7.96
C ALA A 364 -21.56 8.85 -7.20
N GLY A 365 -21.75 8.62 -5.90
CA GLY A 365 -22.67 9.41 -5.06
C GLY A 365 -24.16 8.99 -5.15
N ARG A 366 -24.51 8.01 -5.97
CA ARG A 366 -25.85 7.41 -6.00
C ARG A 366 -25.75 5.98 -5.41
N PRO A 367 -26.82 5.50 -4.73
CA PRO A 367 -26.88 4.10 -4.35
C PRO A 367 -26.73 3.23 -5.60
N LEU A 368 -25.78 2.31 -5.61
CA LEU A 368 -25.68 1.34 -6.69
C LEU A 368 -26.94 0.47 -6.68
N PRO A 369 -27.62 0.28 -7.83
CA PRO A 369 -28.83 -0.52 -7.89
C PRO A 369 -28.56 -1.94 -7.39
N ARG A 370 -29.37 -2.40 -6.44
CA ARG A 370 -29.35 -3.77 -5.95
C ARG A 370 -30.01 -4.68 -6.96
N LYS A 371 -29.38 -5.83 -7.27
CA LYS A 371 -30.08 -6.87 -8.04
C LYS A 371 -31.25 -7.37 -7.17
N SER A 372 -32.44 -7.50 -7.76
CA SER A 372 -33.60 -8.11 -7.13
C SER A 372 -33.24 -9.51 -6.65
N GLY A 373 -33.14 -9.72 -5.33
CA GLY A 373 -32.78 -10.97 -4.68
C GLY A 373 -31.69 -10.88 -3.59
N GLU A 374 -31.04 -9.74 -3.38
CA GLU A 374 -30.06 -9.59 -2.29
C GLU A 374 -30.78 -9.28 -0.96
N VAL A 375 -30.72 -10.23 -0.02
CA VAL A 375 -31.15 -10.06 1.36
C VAL A 375 -30.10 -9.21 2.11
N THR A 376 -30.59 -8.26 2.90
CA THR A 376 -29.76 -7.36 3.75
C THR A 376 -28.85 -8.15 4.69
N PRO A 377 -27.60 -7.72 4.90
CA PRO A 377 -26.70 -8.33 5.88
C PRO A 377 -27.15 -8.13 7.32
#